data_b60a288d12879d7008ce034a8789c197
#
_entry.id   b60a288d12879d7008ce034a8789c197
#
_cell.length_a   1.000
_cell.length_b   1.000
_cell.length_c   1.000
_cell.angle_alpha   90.00
_cell.angle_beta   90.00
_cell.angle_gamma   90.00
#
_symmetry.space_group_name_H-M   'P 1'
#
loop_
_entity.id
_entity.type
_entity.pdbx_description
1 polymer ?
#
loop_
_entity_poly.entity_id
_entity_poly.type
_entity_poly.pdbx_seq_one_letter_code
_entity_poly.pdbx_strand_id
1 'polypeptide(L)'
;MKNIFSLFVWGAALCVAMASCTVMEKGYVTPPLAICDYSAQEMFFESDHHIYEIISGGGYDVGLGSLKGDFFYAEVENLPRNKARVHVILEENDTGKTRYLNLGFFCSPYVDLNSIYIVQYFKVPEEDTVID
;
A
#
# COMPACT_ATOMS: atom_id res chain seq x y z
N MET A 1 -17.82 1.55 -14.07
CA MET A 1 -17.79 1.86 -13.81
C MET A 1 -18.31 2.36 -13.91
N LYS A 2 -18.57 2.02 -13.74
CA LYS A 2 -18.96 2.41 -13.47
C LYS A 2 -19.73 2.27 -13.55
N ASN A 3 -20.16 1.57 -13.54
CA ASN A 3 -20.70 1.44 -13.18
C ASN A 3 -21.48 1.15 -12.89
N ILE A 4 -21.61 0.50 -12.64
CA ILE A 4 -22.20 0.22 -12.18
C ILE A 4 -22.89 0.62 -11.85
N PHE A 5 -23.16 0.64 -11.77
CA PHE A 5 -23.62 1.05 -11.09
C PHE A 5 -24.41 1.67 -11.44
N SER A 6 -24.42 1.62 -12.00
CA SER A 6 -25.00 2.07 -11.97
C SER A 6 -25.81 1.66 -12.30
N LEU A 7 -26.04 0.72 -12.48
CA LEU A 7 -26.44 0.32 -12.46
C LEU A 7 -27.20 0.21 -12.05
N PHE A 8 -27.40 0.02 -11.74
CA PHE A 8 -27.56 -0.10 -10.98
C PHE A 8 -28.47 0.29 -10.87
N VAL A 9 -28.71 0.18 -11.03
CA VAL A 9 -29.02 0.52 -10.55
C VAL A 9 -29.96 0.53 -10.81
N TRP A 10 -30.48 0.04 -11.31
CA TRP A 10 -30.82 -0.02 -11.19
C TRP A 10 -31.71 -0.24 -10.95
N GLY A 11 -32.05 -0.68 -10.70
CA GLY A 11 -32.19 -0.88 -10.15
C GLY A 11 -32.92 -1.12 -9.53
N ALA A 12 -33.27 -1.31 -9.50
CA ALA A 12 -33.42 -1.40 -8.69
C ALA A 12 -33.82 -1.72 -8.08
N ALA A 13 -34.08 -1.98 -8.17
CA ALA A 13 -33.89 -2.17 -7.40
C ALA A 13 -33.89 -2.71 -6.91
N LEU A 14 -33.82 -3.10 -6.99
CA LEU A 14 -33.30 -3.49 -6.29
C LEU A 14 -33.19 -3.60 -5.44
N CYS A 15 -33.18 -3.79 -5.32
CA CYS A 15 -32.72 -3.77 -4.36
C CYS A 15 -32.87 -3.78 -3.65
N VAL A 16 -33.09 -3.94 -3.57
CA VAL A 16 -32.86 -3.75 -2.77
C VAL A 16 -32.77 -3.78 -2.00
N ALA A 17 -32.90 -3.96 -1.81
CA ALA A 17 -32.50 -3.94 -1.00
C ALA A 17 -32.07 -3.95 -0.58
N MET A 18 -31.85 -3.87 -0.72
CA MET A 18 -31.00 -3.81 -0.30
C MET A 18 -30.69 -3.74 0.46
N ALA A 19 -30.72 -3.96 0.59
CA ALA A 19 -30.24 -3.98 1.34
C ALA A 19 -29.51 -3.53 1.75
N SER A 20 -29.52 -3.19 2.09
CA SER A 20 -28.63 -2.74 2.38
C SER A 20 -27.74 -3.18 2.77
N CYS A 21 -27.35 -3.47 2.39
CA CYS A 21 -26.35 -4.05 2.60
C CYS A 21 -25.30 -3.29 2.85
N THR A 22 -24.62 -3.55 3.52
CA THR A 22 -23.52 -2.97 3.84
C THR A 22 -22.50 -3.32 2.96
N VAL A 23 -22.36 -2.75 1.91
CA VAL A 23 -21.29 -2.97 1.02
C VAL A 23 -20.20 -2.04 1.43
N MET A 24 -19.03 -2.57 1.75
CA MET A 24 -17.88 -1.76 2.03
C MET A 24 -17.37 -1.18 0.73
N GLU A 25 -17.11 0.09 0.78
CA GLU A 25 -16.51 0.78 -0.34
C GLU A 25 -15.09 0.27 -0.52
N LYS A 26 -14.62 0.12 -1.73
CA LYS A 26 -13.26 -0.29 -2.00
C LYS A 26 -12.44 0.89 -2.45
N GLY A 27 -11.31 1.06 -1.80
CA GLY A 27 -10.34 2.06 -2.20
C GLY A 27 -9.05 1.39 -2.60
N TYR A 28 -8.20 2.12 -3.29
CA TYR A 28 -6.96 1.54 -3.81
C TYR A 28 -5.78 2.42 -3.54
N VAL A 29 -4.70 1.77 -3.13
CA VAL A 29 -3.38 2.37 -3.05
C VAL A 29 -2.58 1.75 -4.20
N THR A 30 -1.98 2.58 -5.03
CA THR A 30 -1.30 2.12 -6.23
C THR A 30 0.09 2.72 -6.33
N PRO A 31 1.01 1.97 -6.90
CA PRO A 31 0.86 0.61 -7.41
C PRO A 31 0.84 -0.39 -6.26
N PRO A 32 0.17 -1.52 -6.41
CA PRO A 32 0.10 -2.50 -5.33
C PRO A 32 1.39 -3.31 -5.15
N LEU A 33 2.28 -3.25 -6.13
CA LEU A 33 3.54 -3.99 -6.08
C LEU A 33 4.65 -3.10 -6.59
N ALA A 34 5.75 -3.02 -5.86
CA ALA A 34 6.94 -2.32 -6.30
C ALA A 34 8.13 -3.23 -6.10
N ILE A 35 8.99 -3.31 -7.12
CA ILE A 35 10.18 -4.14 -7.07
C ILE A 35 11.36 -3.24 -7.35
N CYS A 36 12.36 -3.29 -6.50
CA CYS A 36 13.50 -2.40 -6.62
C CYS A 36 14.79 -3.14 -6.31
N ASP A 37 15.91 -2.51 -6.64
CA ASP A 37 17.20 -3.10 -6.37
C ASP A 37 17.61 -2.81 -4.92
N TYR A 38 18.84 -3.14 -4.59
CA TYR A 38 19.34 -3.09 -3.23
C TYR A 38 19.58 -1.68 -2.70
N SER A 39 19.68 -0.71 -3.57
CA SER A 39 20.07 0.62 -3.14
C SER A 39 18.96 1.27 -2.31
N ALA A 40 19.32 2.30 -1.57
CA ALA A 40 18.34 3.07 -0.82
C ALA A 40 17.30 3.62 -1.78
N GLN A 41 16.05 3.54 -1.39
CA GLN A 41 14.94 3.87 -2.27
C GLN A 41 14.05 4.93 -1.64
N GLU A 42 13.43 5.70 -2.50
CA GLU A 42 12.41 6.64 -2.09
C GLU A 42 11.27 6.46 -3.07
N MET A 43 10.11 6.10 -2.60
CA MET A 43 9.00 5.80 -3.49
C MET A 43 7.73 6.42 -2.98
N PHE A 44 6.81 6.65 -3.91
CA PHE A 44 5.53 7.28 -3.60
C PHE A 44 4.41 6.38 -4.12
N PHE A 45 3.36 6.30 -3.34
CA PHE A 45 2.16 5.56 -3.70
C PHE A 45 0.99 6.52 -3.57
N GLU A 46 -0.02 6.32 -4.40
CA GLU A 46 -1.18 7.20 -4.41
C GLU A 46 -2.39 6.43 -3.90
N SER A 47 -3.16 7.08 -3.05
CA SER A 47 -4.38 6.49 -2.53
C SER A 47 -5.57 7.34 -2.94
N ASP A 48 -6.65 6.69 -3.30
CA ASP A 48 -7.88 7.39 -3.64
C ASP A 48 -8.74 7.64 -2.39
N HIS A 49 -8.21 7.37 -1.21
CA HIS A 49 -8.87 7.65 0.06
C HIS A 49 -7.85 8.14 1.07
N HIS A 50 -8.31 8.91 2.04
CA HIS A 50 -7.46 9.30 3.17
C HIS A 50 -7.03 8.05 3.92
N ILE A 51 -5.85 8.11 4.52
CA ILE A 51 -5.29 7.01 5.28
C ILE A 51 -5.00 7.51 6.68
N TYR A 52 -5.42 6.77 7.69
CA TYR A 52 -5.19 7.15 9.07
C TYR A 52 -4.11 6.31 9.74
N GLU A 53 -4.02 5.04 9.38
CA GLU A 53 -3.04 4.14 9.97
C GLU A 53 -2.28 3.39 8.91
N ILE A 54 -0.99 3.16 9.17
CA ILE A 54 -0.16 2.28 8.37
C ILE A 54 0.15 1.08 9.24
N ILE A 55 0.05 -0.10 8.65
CA ILE A 55 0.23 -1.35 9.36
C ILE A 55 1.28 -2.17 8.65
N SER A 56 2.18 -2.79 9.39
CA SER A 56 3.15 -3.70 8.79
C SER A 56 3.28 -4.94 9.65
N GLY A 57 3.99 -5.93 9.15
CA GLY A 57 4.25 -7.14 9.90
C GLY A 57 3.00 -7.92 10.22
N GLY A 58 2.03 -7.92 9.32
CA GLY A 58 0.79 -8.64 9.58
C GLY A 58 -0.06 -8.03 10.65
N GLY A 59 0.13 -6.74 10.92
CA GLY A 59 -0.66 -6.05 11.92
C GLY A 59 0.04 -5.90 13.26
N TYR A 60 1.30 -6.32 13.34
CA TYR A 60 2.01 -6.18 14.61
C TYR A 60 2.51 -4.78 14.85
N ASP A 61 2.84 -4.04 13.79
CA ASP A 61 3.32 -2.67 13.92
C ASP A 61 2.30 -1.75 13.29
N VAL A 62 1.89 -0.75 14.05
CA VAL A 62 0.85 0.18 13.62
C VAL A 62 1.33 1.59 13.89
N GLY A 63 1.17 2.47 12.90
CA GLY A 63 1.53 3.86 13.05
C GLY A 63 0.40 4.76 12.60
N LEU A 64 0.21 5.86 13.31
CA LEU A 64 -0.80 6.86 12.96
C LEU A 64 -0.14 7.91 12.08
N GLY A 65 -0.40 7.85 10.79
CA GLY A 65 0.16 8.82 9.85
C GLY A 65 1.57 8.50 9.42
N SER A 66 2.31 7.72 10.20
CA SER A 66 3.66 7.31 9.82
C SER A 66 4.03 6.06 10.59
N LEU A 67 4.99 5.32 10.06
CA LEU A 67 5.44 4.09 10.69
C LEU A 67 6.91 3.89 10.34
N LYS A 68 7.72 3.67 11.36
CA LYS A 68 9.14 3.40 11.19
C LYS A 68 9.40 1.94 11.52
N GLY A 69 9.98 1.22 10.58
CA GLY A 69 10.39 -0.16 10.80
C GLY A 69 11.89 -0.29 10.83
N ASP A 70 12.36 -1.53 10.75
CA ASP A 70 13.80 -1.79 10.87
C ASP A 70 14.59 -1.23 9.70
N PHE A 71 14.01 -1.25 8.52
CA PHE A 71 14.73 -0.82 7.32
C PHE A 71 13.91 0.14 6.45
N PHE A 72 12.81 0.64 6.99
CA PHE A 72 11.94 1.52 6.19
C PHE A 72 11.32 2.58 7.08
N TYR A 73 10.86 3.64 6.43
CA TYR A 73 10.02 4.66 7.05
C TYR A 73 8.92 4.97 6.06
N ALA A 74 7.70 4.97 6.52
CA ALA A 74 6.54 5.26 5.69
C ALA A 74 5.75 6.39 6.32
N GLU A 75 5.23 7.28 5.48
CA GLU A 75 4.55 8.46 5.95
C GLU A 75 3.40 8.76 5.01
N VAL A 76 2.27 9.17 5.58
CA VAL A 76 1.08 9.50 4.81
C VAL A 76 0.88 11.01 4.79
N GLU A 77 0.57 11.52 3.61
CA GLU A 77 0.13 12.89 3.45
C GLU A 77 -1.30 12.83 2.91
N ASN A 78 -2.26 13.23 3.71
CA ASN A 78 -3.65 13.27 3.28
C ASN A 78 -3.88 14.54 2.49
N LEU A 79 -4.49 14.41 1.33
CA LEU A 79 -4.64 15.48 0.36
C LEU A 79 -6.12 15.83 0.20
N PRO A 80 -6.44 16.94 -0.49
CA PRO A 80 -7.83 17.28 -0.73
C PRO A 80 -8.57 16.22 -1.54
N ARG A 81 -9.87 16.24 -1.45
CA ARG A 81 -10.76 15.35 -2.17
C ARG A 81 -10.58 13.90 -1.75
N ASN A 82 -10.30 13.70 -0.46
CA ASN A 82 -10.20 12.37 0.12
C ASN A 82 -9.08 11.53 -0.50
N LYS A 83 -8.04 12.19 -1.02
CA LYS A 83 -6.88 11.50 -1.59
C LYS A 83 -5.77 11.44 -0.56
N ALA A 84 -4.77 10.62 -0.83
CA ALA A 84 -3.58 10.56 0.03
C ALA A 84 -2.38 10.12 -0.78
N ARG A 85 -1.21 10.44 -0.28
CA ARG A 85 0.05 9.99 -0.84
C ARG A 85 0.85 9.33 0.25
N VAL A 86 1.40 8.16 -0.05
CA VAL A 86 2.26 7.45 0.88
C VAL A 86 3.69 7.55 0.39
N HIS A 87 4.56 8.01 1.25
CA HIS A 87 5.97 8.18 0.95
C HIS A 87 6.73 7.11 1.73
N VAL A 88 7.47 6.26 1.02
CA VAL A 88 8.20 5.16 1.65
C VAL A 88 9.68 5.33 1.34
N ILE A 89 10.48 5.27 2.38
CA ILE A 89 11.94 5.33 2.25
C ILE A 89 12.48 3.99 2.73
N LEU A 90 13.30 3.36 1.90
CA LEU A 90 13.95 2.11 2.24
C LEU A 90 15.45 2.34 2.38
N GLU A 91 16.03 1.72 3.38
CA GLU A 91 17.47 1.70 3.52
C GLU A 91 18.08 0.71 2.53
N GLU A 92 19.36 0.89 2.26
CA GLU A 92 20.08 -0.03 1.40
C GLU A 92 19.98 -1.45 1.97
N ASN A 93 19.78 -2.42 1.10
CA ASN A 93 19.68 -3.81 1.51
C ASN A 93 21.03 -4.49 1.38
N ASP A 94 21.77 -4.56 2.47
CA ASP A 94 23.07 -5.23 2.50
C ASP A 94 22.99 -6.51 3.32
N THR A 95 21.81 -7.09 3.45
CA THR A 95 21.62 -8.28 4.28
C THR A 95 21.99 -9.58 3.59
N GLY A 96 22.17 -9.56 2.28
CA GLY A 96 22.42 -10.77 1.52
C GLY A 96 21.16 -11.56 1.18
N LYS A 97 20.00 -11.00 1.52
CA LYS A 97 18.71 -11.66 1.22
C LYS A 97 17.72 -10.62 0.74
N THR A 98 16.86 -11.02 -0.18
CA THR A 98 15.78 -10.18 -0.65
C THR A 98 14.87 -9.84 0.53
N ARG A 99 14.49 -8.58 0.61
CA ARG A 99 13.57 -8.13 1.65
C ARG A 99 12.18 -7.93 1.07
N TYR A 100 11.20 -8.18 1.92
CA TYR A 100 9.81 -8.01 1.55
C TYR A 100 9.17 -7.10 2.58
N LEU A 101 8.42 -6.12 2.11
CA LEU A 101 7.70 -5.21 2.98
C LEU A 101 6.24 -5.22 2.55
N ASN A 102 5.37 -5.57 3.47
CA ASN A 102 3.94 -5.55 3.23
C ASN A 102 3.35 -4.45 4.10
N LEU A 103 2.77 -3.46 3.48
CA LEU A 103 2.14 -2.36 4.19
C LEU A 103 0.65 -2.41 3.96
N GLY A 104 -0.11 -2.40 5.04
CA GLY A 104 -1.54 -2.28 5.00
C GLY A 104 -1.96 -0.89 5.44
N PHE A 105 -3.17 -0.52 5.15
CA PHE A 105 -3.65 0.81 5.43
C PHE A 105 -5.05 0.76 5.99
N PHE A 106 -5.29 1.58 7.00
CA PHE A 106 -6.61 1.70 7.58
C PHE A 106 -7.15 3.10 7.28
N CYS A 107 -8.35 3.12 6.77
CA CYS A 107 -8.96 4.38 6.39
C CYS A 107 -10.17 4.65 7.28
N SER A 108 -11.26 4.01 7.02
CA SER A 108 -12.46 4.20 7.82
C SER A 108 -13.16 2.86 7.93
N PRO A 109 -14.13 2.73 8.84
CA PRO A 109 -14.75 1.42 9.01
C PRO A 109 -15.50 0.92 7.79
N TYR A 110 -15.75 1.76 6.83
CA TYR A 110 -16.52 1.35 5.66
C TYR A 110 -15.71 1.39 4.37
N VAL A 111 -14.38 1.52 4.47
CA VAL A 111 -13.52 1.51 3.29
C VAL A 111 -12.47 0.45 3.46
N ASP A 112 -12.37 -0.42 2.46
CA ASP A 112 -11.42 -1.50 2.47
C ASP A 112 -10.30 -1.14 1.49
N LEU A 113 -9.09 -0.93 2.01
CA LEU A 113 -7.94 -0.57 1.20
C LEU A 113 -7.06 -1.78 1.00
N ASN A 114 -6.49 -1.89 -0.19
CA ASN A 114 -5.55 -2.97 -0.46
C ASN A 114 -4.23 -2.73 0.25
N SER A 115 -3.50 -3.80 0.45
CA SER A 115 -2.12 -3.72 0.90
C SER A 115 -1.21 -3.48 -0.29
N ILE A 116 -0.02 -2.98 -0.02
CA ILE A 116 1.02 -2.91 -1.04
C ILE A 116 2.18 -3.78 -0.62
N TYR A 117 2.86 -4.32 -1.62
CA TYR A 117 4.05 -5.14 -1.41
C TYR A 117 5.23 -4.47 -2.05
N ILE A 118 6.34 -4.41 -1.34
CA ILE A 118 7.58 -3.89 -1.86
C ILE A 118 8.61 -4.99 -1.74
N VAL A 119 9.30 -5.28 -2.85
CA VAL A 119 10.34 -6.30 -2.90
C VAL A 119 11.64 -5.57 -3.19
N GLN A 120 12.62 -5.71 -2.30
CA GLN A 120 13.92 -5.08 -2.48
C GLN A 120 14.97 -6.17 -2.55
N TYR A 121 15.61 -6.30 -3.70
CA TYR A 121 16.64 -7.29 -3.90
C TYR A 121 17.87 -6.95 -3.06
N PHE A 122 18.71 -7.94 -2.82
CA PHE A 122 19.94 -7.70 -2.10
C PHE A 122 21.06 -7.43 -3.08
N LYS A 123 22.12 -6.83 -2.57
CA LYS A 123 23.28 -6.51 -3.39
C LYS A 123 24.04 -7.79 -3.67
N VAL A 124 24.22 -8.09 -4.95
CA VAL A 124 25.01 -9.23 -5.35
C VAL A 124 26.47 -8.86 -5.16
N PRO A 125 27.26 -9.68 -4.48
CA PRO A 125 28.67 -9.35 -4.29
C PRO A 125 29.36 -9.25 -5.64
N GLU A 126 30.31 -8.27 -5.74
CA GLU A 126 30.99 -8.08 -6.93
C GLU A 126 31.90 -9.16 -7.12
N GLU A 127 31.93 -9.90 -8.01
CA GLU A 127 32.65 -10.97 -8.12
C GLU A 127 33.75 -10.83 -8.67
N ASP A 128 34.12 -10.40 -8.88
CA ASP A 128 35.19 -10.23 -9.38
C ASP A 128 35.77 -11.11 -9.82
N THR A 129 35.66 -11.60 -9.84
CA THR A 129 36.13 -12.40 -10.11
C THR A 129 36.51 -12.63 -11.04
N VAL A 130 36.68 -12.67 -11.26
CA VAL A 130 37.03 -12.90 -11.91
C VAL A 130 37.67 -13.30 -12.53
N ILE A 131 37.87 -13.64 -12.63
CA ILE A 131 38.45 -14.03 -13.07
C ILE A 131 39.09 -14.10 -13.70
N ASP A 132 39.41 -14.19 -13.83
CA ASP A 132 40.09 -14.31 -14.34
C ASP A 132 40.49 -14.55 -14.55
#